data_b76b922a37f842f5166aa2b6f085e576
#
_entry.id   b76b922a37f842f5166aa2b6f085e576
#
_cell.length_a   1.000
_cell.length_b   1.000
_cell.length_c   1.000
_cell.angle_alpha   90.00
_cell.angle_beta   90.00
_cell.angle_gamma   90.00
#
_symmetry.space_group_name_H-M   'P 1'
#
loop_
_entity.id
_entity.type
_entity.pdbx_description
1 polymer ?
#
loop_
_entity_poly.entity_id
_entity_poly.type
_entity_poly.pdbx_seq_one_letter_code
_entity_poly.pdbx_strand_id
1 'polypeptide(L)'
;METGTNKTKQKPKYDLWQITAYMLGVAWRGRHWTVFTVGLSLALVTAGRTIAELLFAPAVLRVLEQGMALGRLLAVIGGFSVLLVALTFLQSYLSERNLFGKMNVRVDILDLSARKRAGTSYPNLLDKRFLDLSAKADRAGCTNNESVEAFWVSWGEILTNLFGFGAYLLLLSGLNAWLCLLVCATSVVSYLASRRINEWGYRHREEEAGYVKRLAYVQKVATDRQYGKDIRIFGLREWVEELWESTMRLYHGFLLRRETAYLWANVIDLALLLVRNGAAYAYLIWLTLEQGLPVSQFLLYFGAATGFAQWVSGILEKFAKLHKQCLDISTVREFLEYPEPFRFEDGLPLEKRLDTPYELRLEGVSYRYPGAEKDTIHKLDLTVRPGENLAIVGLNGAGKTTLVKLLCGFLDPTEGRVLLNGQDIRPYNRRDYYKLFAAVFQDFSVLSATVAENVAQCRT
;
A
#
# COMPACT_ATOMS: atom_id res chain seq x y z
N MET A 1 -29.87 -18.35 -3.29
CA MET A 1 -30.59 -17.06 -3.39
C MET A 1 -29.74 -16.02 -2.73
N GLU A 2 -28.94 -15.32 -3.51
CA GLU A 2 -28.06 -14.25 -3.02
C GLU A 2 -28.74 -12.92 -3.27
N THR A 3 -29.14 -12.27 -2.19
CA THR A 3 -29.53 -10.87 -2.23
C THR A 3 -28.30 -10.03 -2.50
N GLY A 4 -28.18 -9.53 -3.73
CA GLY A 4 -27.15 -8.59 -4.13
C GLY A 4 -27.21 -7.31 -3.30
N THR A 5 -26.41 -7.26 -2.25
CA THR A 5 -26.12 -6.01 -1.55
C THR A 5 -25.28 -5.13 -2.48
N ASN A 6 -25.95 -4.15 -3.04
CA ASN A 6 -25.37 -3.05 -3.80
C ASN A 6 -24.40 -2.29 -2.87
N LYS A 7 -23.13 -2.76 -2.79
CA LYS A 7 -22.08 -2.06 -2.06
C LYS A 7 -21.78 -0.78 -2.82
N THR A 8 -22.45 0.29 -2.44
CA THR A 8 -22.05 1.65 -2.80
C THR A 8 -20.55 1.78 -2.64
N LYS A 9 -19.83 2.03 -3.75
CA LYS A 9 -18.39 2.28 -3.77
C LYS A 9 -18.12 3.44 -2.81
N GLN A 10 -17.69 3.15 -1.59
CA GLN A 10 -17.24 4.19 -0.67
C GLN A 10 -16.07 4.91 -1.33
N LYS A 11 -16.25 6.21 -1.60
CA LYS A 11 -15.15 7.06 -2.06
C LYS A 11 -14.03 6.99 -1.01
N PRO A 12 -12.76 6.94 -1.42
CA PRO A 12 -11.64 6.97 -0.49
C PRO A 12 -11.74 8.23 0.38
N LYS A 13 -11.44 8.11 1.68
CA LYS A 13 -11.53 9.24 2.63
C LYS A 13 -10.54 10.35 2.26
N TYR A 14 -9.39 9.99 1.68
CA TYR A 14 -8.34 10.92 1.28
C TYR A 14 -8.06 10.81 -0.20
N ASP A 15 -7.83 11.96 -0.83
CA ASP A 15 -7.44 12.04 -2.24
C ASP A 15 -5.93 11.84 -2.44
N LEU A 16 -5.50 11.76 -3.71
CA LEU A 16 -4.11 11.53 -4.09
C LEU A 16 -3.17 12.60 -3.49
N TRP A 17 -3.55 13.87 -3.53
CA TRP A 17 -2.69 14.96 -3.06
C TRP A 17 -2.58 14.99 -1.54
N GLN A 18 -3.67 14.68 -0.83
CA GLN A 18 -3.67 14.56 0.62
C GLN A 18 -2.80 13.40 1.10
N ILE A 19 -2.80 12.27 0.38
CA ILE A 19 -1.93 11.14 0.68
C ILE A 19 -0.48 11.45 0.34
N THR A 20 -0.24 12.13 -0.79
CA THR A 20 1.11 12.57 -1.14
C THR A 20 1.67 13.50 -0.07
N ALA A 21 0.91 14.50 0.37
CA ALA A 21 1.34 15.40 1.44
C ALA A 21 1.56 14.66 2.78
N TYR A 22 0.73 13.67 3.09
CA TYR A 22 0.90 12.81 4.26
C TYR A 22 2.22 12.02 4.21
N MET A 23 2.50 11.33 3.10
CA MET A 23 3.72 10.54 2.93
C MET A 23 4.99 11.41 2.96
N LEU A 24 4.94 12.58 2.31
CA LEU A 24 6.02 13.58 2.39
C LEU A 24 6.22 14.05 3.85
N GLY A 25 5.13 14.28 4.58
CA GLY A 25 5.15 14.66 5.98
C GLY A 25 5.75 13.59 6.90
N VAL A 26 5.45 12.30 6.66
CA VAL A 26 6.05 11.17 7.40
C VAL A 26 7.55 11.12 7.16
N ALA A 27 7.99 11.16 5.89
CA ALA A 27 9.41 11.13 5.56
C ALA A 27 10.18 12.36 6.11
N TRP A 28 9.54 13.53 6.12
CA TRP A 28 10.13 14.75 6.68
C TRP A 28 10.32 14.68 8.19
N ARG A 29 9.28 14.27 8.93
CA ARG A 29 9.32 14.13 10.40
C ARG A 29 10.30 13.03 10.84
N GLY A 30 10.35 11.91 10.08
CA GLY A 30 11.32 10.84 10.30
C GLY A 30 12.75 11.20 9.89
N ARG A 31 13.00 12.42 9.37
CA ARG A 31 14.31 12.88 8.88
C ARG A 31 14.91 12.00 7.78
N HIS A 32 14.07 11.36 6.97
CA HIS A 32 14.51 10.50 5.86
C HIS A 32 14.84 11.31 4.61
N TRP A 33 15.77 12.25 4.71
CA TRP A 33 16.18 13.16 3.63
C TRP A 33 16.70 12.42 2.40
N THR A 34 17.21 11.21 2.58
CA THR A 34 17.72 10.37 1.50
C THR A 34 16.65 10.05 0.45
N VAL A 35 15.39 9.88 0.82
CA VAL A 35 14.30 9.63 -0.13
C VAL A 35 14.14 10.78 -1.11
N PHE A 36 14.28 12.03 -0.64
CA PHE A 36 14.13 13.23 -1.47
C PHE A 36 15.38 13.48 -2.31
N THR A 37 16.55 13.58 -1.66
CA THR A 37 17.80 13.95 -2.34
C THR A 37 18.28 12.87 -3.29
N VAL A 38 18.35 11.62 -2.82
CA VAL A 38 18.78 10.48 -3.65
C VAL A 38 17.74 10.15 -4.71
N GLY A 39 16.44 10.23 -4.39
CA GLY A 39 15.37 10.01 -5.36
C GLY A 39 15.41 11.02 -6.52
N LEU A 40 15.58 12.31 -6.22
CA LEU A 40 15.73 13.35 -7.24
C LEU A 40 17.01 13.17 -8.07
N SER A 41 18.14 12.89 -7.41
CA SER A 41 19.41 12.64 -8.10
C SER A 41 19.35 11.42 -9.01
N LEU A 42 18.69 10.35 -8.56
CA LEU A 42 18.47 9.14 -9.36
C LEU A 42 17.62 9.44 -10.61
N ALA A 43 16.56 10.23 -10.46
CA ALA A 43 15.71 10.62 -11.58
C ALA A 43 16.49 11.43 -12.63
N LEU A 44 17.29 12.40 -12.19
CA LEU A 44 18.15 13.22 -13.07
C LEU A 44 19.22 12.38 -13.78
N VAL A 45 19.92 11.52 -13.05
CA VAL A 45 20.97 10.65 -13.62
C VAL A 45 20.37 9.65 -14.62
N THR A 46 19.21 9.07 -14.32
CA THR A 46 18.53 8.13 -15.23
C THR A 46 18.09 8.83 -16.52
N ALA A 47 17.47 10.00 -16.42
CA ALA A 47 17.10 10.79 -17.60
C ALA A 47 18.35 11.23 -18.39
N GLY A 48 19.40 11.69 -17.70
CA GLY A 48 20.67 12.09 -18.30
C GLY A 48 21.37 10.95 -19.04
N ARG A 49 21.35 9.72 -18.47
CA ARG A 49 21.90 8.53 -19.12
C ARG A 49 21.16 8.23 -20.43
N THR A 50 19.82 8.25 -20.41
CA THR A 50 19.02 8.00 -21.63
C THR A 50 19.26 9.05 -22.71
N ILE A 51 19.45 10.32 -22.33
CA ILE A 51 19.81 11.39 -23.27
C ILE A 51 21.21 11.17 -23.84
N ALA A 52 22.18 10.78 -23.02
CA ALA A 52 23.54 10.47 -23.47
C ALA A 52 23.54 9.28 -24.46
N GLU A 53 22.74 8.24 -24.19
CA GLU A 53 22.53 7.11 -25.11
C GLU A 53 21.94 7.57 -26.45
N LEU A 54 20.93 8.47 -26.44
CA LEU A 54 20.34 9.04 -27.63
C LEU A 54 21.37 9.84 -28.47
N LEU A 55 22.23 10.60 -27.82
CA LEU A 55 23.20 11.49 -28.48
C LEU A 55 24.42 10.72 -29.01
N PHE A 56 24.70 9.50 -28.54
CA PHE A 56 25.91 8.76 -28.86
C PHE A 56 26.07 8.49 -30.36
N ALA A 57 25.10 7.82 -30.99
CA ALA A 57 25.18 7.45 -32.39
C ALA A 57 25.17 8.67 -33.33
N PRO A 58 24.34 9.71 -33.13
CA PRO A 58 24.42 10.95 -33.87
C PRO A 58 25.79 11.66 -33.76
N ALA A 59 26.40 11.66 -32.57
CA ALA A 59 27.72 12.27 -32.38
C ALA A 59 28.81 11.57 -33.17
N VAL A 60 28.80 10.23 -33.17
CA VAL A 60 29.74 9.42 -33.97
C VAL A 60 29.55 9.66 -35.46
N LEU A 61 28.31 9.66 -35.96
CA LEU A 61 28.02 9.92 -37.37
C LEU A 61 28.45 11.31 -37.80
N ARG A 62 28.24 12.34 -36.98
CA ARG A 62 28.66 13.70 -37.26
C ARG A 62 30.15 13.84 -37.52
N VAL A 63 30.98 13.10 -36.73
CA VAL A 63 32.43 13.07 -36.91
C VAL A 63 32.83 12.43 -38.25
N LEU A 64 32.11 11.35 -38.65
CA LEU A 64 32.31 10.66 -39.92
C LEU A 64 31.89 11.55 -41.12
N GLU A 65 30.71 12.20 -41.03
CA GLU A 65 30.23 13.13 -42.06
C GLU A 65 31.18 14.31 -42.30
N GLN A 66 31.86 14.76 -41.26
CA GLN A 66 32.84 15.85 -41.33
C GLN A 66 34.24 15.43 -41.83
N GLY A 67 34.43 14.13 -42.12
CA GLY A 67 35.72 13.61 -42.60
C GLY A 67 36.87 13.79 -41.63
N MET A 68 36.59 13.83 -40.33
CA MET A 68 37.60 14.07 -39.30
C MET A 68 38.57 12.88 -39.13
N ALA A 69 39.77 13.16 -38.61
CA ALA A 69 40.81 12.17 -38.38
C ALA A 69 40.34 11.06 -37.42
N LEU A 70 40.80 9.81 -37.62
CA LEU A 70 40.51 8.62 -36.82
C LEU A 70 40.66 8.85 -35.31
N GLY A 71 41.66 9.63 -34.90
CA GLY A 71 41.89 9.95 -33.50
C GLY A 71 40.73 10.71 -32.84
N ARG A 72 40.02 11.61 -33.57
CA ARG A 72 38.80 12.29 -33.05
C ARG A 72 37.63 11.35 -32.94
N LEU A 73 37.44 10.43 -33.88
CA LEU A 73 36.42 9.40 -33.85
C LEU A 73 36.59 8.52 -32.59
N LEU A 74 37.81 8.01 -32.36
CA LEU A 74 38.14 7.22 -31.18
C LEU A 74 37.96 7.99 -29.87
N ALA A 75 38.30 9.27 -29.87
CA ALA A 75 38.09 10.13 -28.70
C ALA A 75 36.60 10.36 -28.38
N VAL A 76 35.74 10.53 -29.37
CA VAL A 76 34.29 10.66 -29.19
C VAL A 76 33.68 9.34 -28.69
N ILE A 77 34.02 8.20 -29.31
CA ILE A 77 33.55 6.89 -28.87
C ILE A 77 34.03 6.61 -27.44
N GLY A 78 35.31 6.81 -27.14
CA GLY A 78 35.87 6.60 -25.82
C GLY A 78 35.25 7.51 -24.76
N GLY A 79 35.09 8.81 -25.08
CA GLY A 79 34.45 9.78 -24.17
C GLY A 79 33.02 9.42 -23.82
N PHE A 80 32.18 9.09 -24.83
CA PHE A 80 30.80 8.64 -24.57
C PHE A 80 30.75 7.29 -23.82
N SER A 81 31.64 6.37 -24.14
CA SER A 81 31.69 5.08 -23.45
C SER A 81 32.01 5.26 -21.96
N VAL A 82 33.01 6.10 -21.63
CA VAL A 82 33.35 6.43 -20.24
C VAL A 82 32.19 7.14 -19.55
N LEU A 83 31.56 8.11 -20.21
CA LEU A 83 30.39 8.82 -19.67
C LEU A 83 29.23 7.87 -19.37
N LEU A 84 28.89 6.97 -20.30
CA LEU A 84 27.79 6.01 -20.11
C LEU A 84 28.09 5.02 -19.00
N VAL A 85 29.31 4.52 -18.89
CA VAL A 85 29.73 3.66 -17.78
C VAL A 85 29.65 4.40 -16.46
N ALA A 86 30.13 5.64 -16.38
CA ALA A 86 30.07 6.46 -15.18
C ALA A 86 28.61 6.75 -14.76
N LEU A 87 27.73 7.11 -15.72
CA LEU A 87 26.30 7.35 -15.44
C LEU A 87 25.59 6.06 -15.01
N THR A 88 25.92 4.90 -15.60
CA THR A 88 25.36 3.61 -15.22
C THR A 88 25.79 3.21 -13.81
N PHE A 89 27.08 3.38 -13.49
CA PHE A 89 27.60 3.15 -12.13
C PHE A 89 26.92 4.06 -11.10
N LEU A 90 26.83 5.36 -11.41
CA LEU A 90 26.16 6.33 -10.53
C LEU A 90 24.68 6.02 -10.34
N GLN A 91 23.99 5.64 -11.42
CA GLN A 91 22.58 5.20 -11.35
C GLN A 91 22.41 3.98 -10.43
N SER A 92 23.26 2.95 -10.60
CA SER A 92 23.20 1.75 -9.75
C SER A 92 23.49 2.09 -8.28
N TYR A 93 24.49 2.90 -8.02
CA TYR A 93 24.83 3.36 -6.66
C TYR A 93 23.68 4.14 -6.01
N LEU A 94 23.07 5.09 -6.73
CA LEU A 94 21.92 5.86 -6.23
C LEU A 94 20.69 4.99 -6.04
N SER A 95 20.46 3.99 -6.90
CA SER A 95 19.36 3.05 -6.80
C SER A 95 19.42 2.25 -5.49
N GLU A 96 20.59 1.72 -5.15
CA GLU A 96 20.79 0.99 -3.90
C GLU A 96 20.61 1.90 -2.66
N ARG A 97 21.15 3.12 -2.71
CA ARG A 97 20.94 4.09 -1.62
C ARG A 97 19.48 4.50 -1.46
N ASN A 98 18.75 4.63 -2.56
CA ASN A 98 17.33 4.99 -2.53
C ASN A 98 16.47 3.87 -1.90
N LEU A 99 16.89 2.60 -2.05
CA LEU A 99 16.22 1.47 -1.42
C LEU A 99 16.14 1.63 0.11
N PHE A 100 17.25 1.97 0.75
CA PHE A 100 17.28 2.18 2.21
C PHE A 100 16.37 3.34 2.65
N GLY A 101 16.33 4.43 1.88
CA GLY A 101 15.46 5.57 2.19
C GLY A 101 13.98 5.17 2.20
N LYS A 102 13.52 4.47 1.16
CA LYS A 102 12.13 4.00 1.03
C LYS A 102 11.76 3.01 2.14
N MET A 103 12.68 2.09 2.45
CA MET A 103 12.49 1.08 3.48
C MET A 103 12.33 1.71 4.88
N ASN A 104 13.12 2.74 5.20
CA ASN A 104 13.01 3.43 6.48
C ASN A 104 11.65 4.09 6.66
N VAL A 105 11.12 4.78 5.64
CA VAL A 105 9.76 5.36 5.71
C VAL A 105 8.70 4.27 5.89
N ARG A 106 8.86 3.12 5.24
CA ARG A 106 7.96 1.98 5.44
C ARG A 106 8.01 1.46 6.87
N VAL A 107 9.21 1.33 7.44
CA VAL A 107 9.40 0.87 8.83
C VAL A 107 8.72 1.83 9.82
N ASP A 108 8.82 3.14 9.60
CA ASP A 108 8.11 4.12 10.44
C ASP A 108 6.58 3.92 10.40
N ILE A 109 6.03 3.68 9.21
CA ILE A 109 4.58 3.42 9.08
C ILE A 109 4.18 2.09 9.74
N LEU A 110 5.03 1.05 9.63
CA LEU A 110 4.80 -0.22 10.33
C LEU A 110 4.86 -0.05 11.85
N ASP A 111 5.82 0.72 12.37
CA ASP A 111 5.92 1.03 13.80
C ASP A 111 4.68 1.80 14.29
N LEU A 112 4.25 2.83 13.56
CA LEU A 112 3.01 3.55 13.86
C LEU A 112 1.79 2.61 13.88
N SER A 113 1.71 1.69 12.91
CA SER A 113 0.62 0.71 12.83
C SER A 113 0.67 -0.31 13.98
N ALA A 114 1.85 -0.76 14.36
CA ALA A 114 2.05 -1.65 15.50
C ALA A 114 1.67 -0.97 16.82
N ARG A 115 2.11 0.27 17.03
CA ARG A 115 1.74 1.09 18.22
C ARG A 115 0.23 1.33 18.28
N LYS A 116 -0.42 1.63 17.14
CA LYS A 116 -1.87 1.80 17.08
C LYS A 116 -2.60 0.54 17.52
N ARG A 117 -2.17 -0.64 17.02
CA ARG A 117 -2.77 -1.94 17.43
C ARG A 117 -2.55 -2.26 18.90
N ALA A 118 -1.34 -2.06 19.39
CA ALA A 118 -1.00 -2.36 20.77
C ALA A 118 -1.66 -1.39 21.78
N GLY A 119 -1.87 -0.13 21.37
CA GLY A 119 -2.37 0.93 22.23
C GLY A 119 -3.84 1.26 22.10
N THR A 120 -4.58 0.64 21.16
CA THR A 120 -5.99 0.96 20.91
C THR A 120 -6.91 0.52 22.03
N SER A 121 -8.05 1.17 22.15
CA SER A 121 -9.12 0.82 23.09
C SER A 121 -9.67 -0.58 22.80
N TYR A 122 -9.95 -1.34 23.84
CA TYR A 122 -10.44 -2.73 23.70
C TYR A 122 -11.70 -2.88 22.82
N PRO A 123 -12.69 -1.96 22.85
CA PRO A 123 -13.83 -2.02 21.94
C PRO A 123 -13.47 -2.01 20.47
N ASN A 124 -12.37 -1.33 20.08
CA ASN A 124 -11.90 -1.33 18.68
C ASN A 124 -11.47 -2.73 18.23
N LEU A 125 -10.92 -3.55 19.13
CA LEU A 125 -10.56 -4.96 18.82
C LEU A 125 -11.78 -5.84 18.59
N LEU A 126 -12.97 -5.40 18.98
CA LEU A 126 -14.25 -6.08 18.73
C LEU A 126 -14.95 -5.53 17.48
N ASP A 127 -14.48 -4.40 16.95
CA ASP A 127 -15.07 -3.75 15.77
C ASP A 127 -14.51 -4.36 14.49
N LYS A 128 -15.40 -4.96 13.70
CA LYS A 128 -15.07 -5.55 12.39
C LYS A 128 -14.43 -4.55 11.44
N ARG A 129 -14.87 -3.28 11.48
CA ARG A 129 -14.30 -2.23 10.61
C ARG A 129 -12.85 -1.93 10.97
N PHE A 130 -12.53 -1.83 12.26
CA PHE A 130 -11.15 -1.66 12.73
C PHE A 130 -10.27 -2.83 12.31
N LEU A 131 -10.73 -4.07 12.50
CA LEU A 131 -9.99 -5.26 12.11
C LEU A 131 -9.77 -5.35 10.59
N ASP A 132 -10.78 -5.01 9.80
CA ASP A 132 -10.67 -4.96 8.34
C ASP A 132 -9.67 -3.89 7.87
N LEU A 133 -9.68 -2.70 8.49
CA LEU A 133 -8.72 -1.63 8.20
C LEU A 133 -7.31 -2.02 8.62
N SER A 134 -7.15 -2.62 9.80
CA SER A 134 -5.86 -3.14 10.28
C SER A 134 -5.26 -4.16 9.30
N ALA A 135 -6.06 -5.14 8.85
CA ALA A 135 -5.61 -6.14 7.89
C ALA A 135 -5.25 -5.54 6.52
N LYS A 136 -5.95 -4.49 6.06
CA LYS A 136 -5.60 -3.77 4.83
C LYS A 136 -4.34 -2.94 5.00
N ALA A 137 -4.18 -2.27 6.14
CA ALA A 137 -2.98 -1.49 6.46
C ALA A 137 -1.73 -2.39 6.48
N ASP A 138 -1.83 -3.60 7.04
CA ASP A 138 -0.75 -4.58 6.99
C ASP A 138 -0.37 -4.95 5.55
N ARG A 139 -1.34 -5.30 4.73
CA ARG A 139 -1.07 -5.65 3.32
C ARG A 139 -0.42 -4.52 2.53
N ALA A 140 -0.74 -3.26 2.85
CA ALA A 140 -0.16 -2.11 2.16
C ALA A 140 1.32 -1.85 2.51
N GLY A 141 1.83 -2.40 3.61
CA GLY A 141 3.17 -2.10 4.11
C GLY A 141 4.04 -3.28 4.54
N CYS A 142 3.50 -4.51 4.69
CA CYS A 142 4.23 -5.63 5.33
C CYS A 142 5.37 -6.21 4.49
N THR A 143 5.33 -6.10 3.16
CA THR A 143 6.36 -6.64 2.28
C THR A 143 7.00 -5.57 1.39
N ASN A 144 8.16 -5.90 0.79
CA ASN A 144 8.83 -5.06 -0.18
C ASN A 144 7.94 -4.88 -1.42
N ASN A 145 8.03 -3.72 -2.06
CA ASN A 145 7.26 -3.32 -3.23
C ASN A 145 5.73 -3.20 -3.04
N GLU A 146 5.23 -3.29 -1.80
CA GLU A 146 3.85 -2.95 -1.49
C GLU A 146 3.61 -1.43 -1.54
N SER A 147 2.35 -1.02 -1.49
CA SER A 147 1.92 0.35 -1.81
C SER A 147 2.68 1.46 -1.07
N VAL A 148 3.08 1.25 0.19
CA VAL A 148 3.83 2.23 0.99
C VAL A 148 5.23 2.47 0.44
N GLU A 149 5.95 1.42 0.04
CA GLU A 149 7.29 1.55 -0.55
C GLU A 149 7.22 1.90 -2.04
N ALA A 150 6.30 1.26 -2.77
CA ALA A 150 6.09 1.46 -4.19
C ALA A 150 5.66 2.90 -4.54
N PHE A 151 5.04 3.62 -3.62
CA PHE A 151 4.72 5.05 -3.75
C PHE A 151 5.96 5.89 -4.11
N TRP A 152 7.08 5.67 -3.41
CA TRP A 152 8.32 6.40 -3.65
C TRP A 152 8.96 6.02 -4.99
N VAL A 153 8.83 4.74 -5.39
CA VAL A 153 9.28 4.30 -6.72
C VAL A 153 8.49 5.00 -7.80
N SER A 154 7.16 5.03 -7.70
CA SER A 154 6.29 5.67 -8.70
C SER A 154 6.54 7.16 -8.81
N TRP A 155 6.77 7.86 -7.71
CA TRP A 155 7.16 9.28 -7.73
C TRP A 155 8.51 9.50 -8.40
N GLY A 156 9.52 8.70 -8.08
CA GLY A 156 10.83 8.76 -8.73
C GLY A 156 10.75 8.52 -10.24
N GLU A 157 9.94 7.53 -10.66
CA GLU A 157 9.70 7.24 -12.08
C GLU A 157 8.93 8.36 -12.79
N ILE A 158 7.96 9.01 -12.13
CA ILE A 158 7.26 10.19 -12.68
C ILE A 158 8.26 11.33 -12.90
N LEU A 159 9.12 11.62 -11.92
CA LEU A 159 10.15 12.67 -12.06
C LEU A 159 11.13 12.34 -13.19
N THR A 160 11.59 11.09 -13.28
CA THR A 160 12.45 10.63 -14.38
C THR A 160 11.80 10.85 -15.75
N ASN A 161 10.53 10.45 -15.88
CA ASN A 161 9.77 10.63 -17.12
C ASN A 161 9.53 12.12 -17.45
N LEU A 162 9.29 12.96 -16.45
CA LEU A 162 9.16 14.42 -16.65
C LEU A 162 10.46 15.07 -17.11
N PHE A 163 11.60 14.71 -16.54
CA PHE A 163 12.90 15.20 -16.99
C PHE A 163 13.22 14.73 -18.41
N GLY A 164 12.98 13.43 -18.71
CA GLY A 164 13.13 12.89 -20.05
C GLY A 164 12.21 13.57 -21.06
N PHE A 165 10.93 13.73 -20.73
CA PHE A 165 9.95 14.45 -21.55
C PHE A 165 10.40 15.87 -21.87
N GLY A 166 10.81 16.65 -20.86
CA GLY A 166 11.29 18.02 -21.05
C GLY A 166 12.52 18.10 -21.96
N ALA A 167 13.50 17.23 -21.75
CA ALA A 167 14.71 17.19 -22.58
C ALA A 167 14.42 16.80 -24.04
N TYR A 168 13.59 15.78 -24.27
CA TYR A 168 13.20 15.38 -25.61
C TYR A 168 12.32 16.43 -26.31
N LEU A 169 11.45 17.11 -25.56
CA LEU A 169 10.67 18.24 -26.09
C LEU A 169 11.59 19.37 -26.57
N LEU A 170 12.63 19.70 -25.80
CA LEU A 170 13.63 20.70 -26.22
C LEU A 170 14.38 20.25 -27.46
N LEU A 171 14.77 19.00 -27.60
CA LEU A 171 15.42 18.46 -28.80
C LEU A 171 14.52 18.53 -30.03
N LEU A 172 13.24 18.18 -29.88
CA LEU A 172 12.27 18.18 -30.99
C LEU A 172 11.74 19.56 -31.36
N SER A 173 11.79 20.54 -30.43
CA SER A 173 11.31 21.90 -30.67
C SER A 173 12.07 22.64 -31.79
N GLY A 174 13.30 22.19 -32.07
CA GLY A 174 14.10 22.71 -33.22
C GLY A 174 13.65 22.22 -34.59
N LEU A 175 12.74 21.23 -34.70
CA LEU A 175 12.29 20.68 -35.96
C LEU A 175 10.97 21.30 -36.44
N ASN A 176 9.87 20.75 -35.95
CA ASN A 176 8.53 21.20 -36.31
C ASN A 176 7.56 20.88 -35.20
N ALA A 177 6.81 21.85 -34.74
CA ALA A 177 5.79 21.71 -33.70
C ALA A 177 4.73 20.66 -34.07
N TRP A 178 4.45 20.45 -35.36
CA TRP A 178 3.50 19.43 -35.83
C TRP A 178 3.92 18.02 -35.48
N LEU A 179 5.22 17.70 -35.58
CA LEU A 179 5.73 16.36 -35.21
C LEU A 179 5.56 16.09 -33.71
N CYS A 180 5.87 17.09 -32.87
CA CYS A 180 5.65 16.99 -31.43
C CYS A 180 4.17 16.77 -31.11
N LEU A 181 3.27 17.48 -31.78
CA LEU A 181 1.83 17.37 -31.59
C LEU A 181 1.32 15.97 -32.01
N LEU A 182 1.79 15.45 -33.13
CA LEU A 182 1.47 14.11 -33.63
C LEU A 182 1.89 13.04 -32.60
N VAL A 183 3.12 13.12 -32.09
CA VAL A 183 3.65 12.16 -31.11
C VAL A 183 2.89 12.24 -29.79
N CYS A 184 2.58 13.43 -29.31
CA CYS A 184 1.76 13.62 -28.13
C CYS A 184 0.35 13.03 -28.32
N ALA A 185 -0.32 13.38 -29.42
CA ALA A 185 -1.67 12.92 -29.70
C ALA A 185 -1.75 11.38 -29.79
N THR A 186 -0.84 10.75 -30.54
CA THR A 186 -0.80 9.28 -30.66
C THR A 186 -0.49 8.62 -29.33
N SER A 187 0.38 9.19 -28.49
CA SER A 187 0.69 8.65 -27.16
C SER A 187 -0.50 8.73 -26.19
N VAL A 188 -1.24 9.85 -26.23
CA VAL A 188 -2.46 10.02 -25.42
C VAL A 188 -3.54 9.04 -25.89
N VAL A 189 -3.75 8.86 -27.19
CA VAL A 189 -4.72 7.89 -27.76
C VAL A 189 -4.34 6.47 -27.34
N SER A 190 -3.07 6.08 -27.45
CA SER A 190 -2.56 4.78 -27.01
C SER A 190 -2.85 4.55 -25.50
N TYR A 191 -2.55 5.53 -24.68
CA TYR A 191 -2.85 5.47 -23.24
C TYR A 191 -4.35 5.30 -22.95
N LEU A 192 -5.22 6.08 -23.62
CA LEU A 192 -6.67 5.99 -23.42
C LEU A 192 -7.23 4.64 -23.86
N ALA A 193 -6.72 4.09 -24.96
CA ALA A 193 -7.10 2.74 -25.44
C ALA A 193 -6.65 1.66 -24.44
N SER A 194 -5.38 1.68 -24.01
CA SER A 194 -4.83 0.77 -23.02
C SER A 194 -5.53 0.88 -21.67
N ARG A 195 -5.87 2.09 -21.22
CA ARG A 195 -6.63 2.33 -19.99
C ARG A 195 -8.01 1.66 -20.02
N ARG A 196 -8.77 1.82 -21.12
CA ARG A 196 -10.10 1.19 -21.26
C ARG A 196 -10.05 -0.32 -21.17
N ILE A 197 -9.01 -0.93 -21.76
CA ILE A 197 -8.83 -2.38 -21.73
C ILE A 197 -8.32 -2.85 -20.36
N ASN A 198 -7.40 -2.11 -19.74
CA ASN A 198 -6.91 -2.40 -18.38
C ASN A 198 -8.01 -2.26 -17.31
N GLU A 199 -9.04 -1.43 -17.55
CA GLU A 199 -10.25 -1.37 -16.71
C GLU A 199 -11.03 -2.70 -16.69
N TRP A 200 -10.81 -3.61 -17.68
CA TRP A 200 -11.42 -4.93 -17.66
C TRP A 200 -11.00 -5.72 -16.41
N GLY A 201 -9.72 -5.76 -16.07
CA GLY A 201 -9.22 -6.39 -14.85
C GLY A 201 -9.81 -5.79 -13.59
N TYR A 202 -9.99 -4.47 -13.55
CA TYR A 202 -10.63 -3.79 -12.43
C TYR A 202 -12.11 -4.14 -12.28
N ARG A 203 -12.85 -4.23 -13.38
CA ARG A 203 -14.30 -4.60 -13.36
C ARG A 203 -14.52 -6.03 -12.87
N HIS A 204 -13.57 -6.96 -13.18
CA HIS A 204 -13.67 -8.37 -12.80
C HIS A 204 -12.85 -8.73 -11.55
N ARG A 205 -12.38 -7.73 -10.79
CA ARG A 205 -11.55 -7.95 -9.59
C ARG A 205 -12.27 -8.74 -8.50
N GLU A 206 -13.58 -8.61 -8.39
CA GLU A 206 -14.37 -9.37 -7.41
C GLU A 206 -14.47 -10.85 -7.82
N GLU A 207 -14.58 -11.14 -9.12
CA GLU A 207 -14.55 -12.51 -9.65
C GLU A 207 -13.19 -13.15 -9.38
N GLU A 208 -12.09 -12.45 -9.69
CA GLU A 208 -10.73 -12.92 -9.39
C GLU A 208 -10.53 -13.17 -7.89
N ALA A 209 -10.94 -12.21 -7.04
CA ALA A 209 -10.85 -12.36 -5.60
C ALA A 209 -11.65 -13.56 -5.07
N GLY A 210 -12.76 -13.89 -5.71
CA GLY A 210 -13.55 -15.09 -5.41
C GLY A 210 -12.76 -16.38 -5.64
N TYR A 211 -12.09 -16.51 -6.78
CA TYR A 211 -11.25 -17.68 -7.07
C TYR A 211 -10.06 -17.78 -6.11
N VAL A 212 -9.33 -16.68 -5.92
CA VAL A 212 -8.17 -16.63 -5.01
C VAL A 212 -8.57 -16.99 -3.59
N LYS A 213 -9.71 -16.46 -3.09
CA LYS A 213 -10.21 -16.79 -1.74
C LYS A 213 -10.57 -18.27 -1.61
N ARG A 214 -11.20 -18.86 -2.63
CA ARG A 214 -11.57 -20.28 -2.64
C ARG A 214 -10.32 -21.18 -2.67
N LEU A 215 -9.33 -20.85 -3.52
CA LEU A 215 -8.05 -21.57 -3.56
C LEU A 215 -7.30 -21.47 -2.22
N ALA A 216 -7.22 -20.28 -1.64
CA ALA A 216 -6.59 -20.08 -0.33
C ALA A 216 -7.30 -20.87 0.78
N TYR A 217 -8.63 -21.00 0.73
CA TYR A 217 -9.39 -21.84 1.68
C TYR A 217 -9.05 -23.31 1.51
N VAL A 218 -9.04 -23.84 0.27
CA VAL A 218 -8.69 -25.24 0.01
C VAL A 218 -7.25 -25.52 0.44
N GLN A 219 -6.32 -24.61 0.15
CA GLN A 219 -4.92 -24.72 0.61
C GLN A 219 -4.84 -24.74 2.14
N LYS A 220 -5.58 -23.88 2.84
CA LYS A 220 -5.63 -23.88 4.30
C LYS A 220 -6.14 -25.21 4.82
N VAL A 221 -7.24 -25.75 4.28
CA VAL A 221 -7.77 -27.06 4.68
C VAL A 221 -6.75 -28.18 4.48
N ALA A 222 -6.00 -28.14 3.37
CA ALA A 222 -4.99 -29.15 3.07
C ALA A 222 -3.75 -29.10 3.98
N THR A 223 -3.37 -27.90 4.47
CA THR A 223 -2.11 -27.68 5.19
C THR A 223 -2.26 -27.50 6.70
N ASP A 224 -3.42 -27.05 7.17
CA ASP A 224 -3.65 -26.77 8.60
C ASP A 224 -3.81 -28.09 9.38
N ARG A 225 -3.01 -28.22 10.44
CA ARG A 225 -3.02 -29.37 11.36
C ARG A 225 -4.40 -29.67 11.93
N GLN A 226 -5.24 -28.64 12.08
CA GLN A 226 -6.59 -28.81 12.64
C GLN A 226 -7.46 -29.73 11.79
N TYR A 227 -7.35 -29.68 10.47
CA TYR A 227 -8.11 -30.52 9.53
C TYR A 227 -7.44 -31.89 9.25
N GLY A 228 -6.18 -32.03 9.63
CA GLY A 228 -5.39 -33.22 9.29
C GLY A 228 -5.97 -34.54 9.75
N LYS A 229 -6.65 -34.58 10.91
CA LYS A 229 -7.36 -35.77 11.45
C LYS A 229 -8.60 -36.08 10.62
N ASP A 230 -9.39 -35.09 10.27
CA ASP A 230 -10.67 -35.25 9.56
C ASP A 230 -10.41 -35.72 8.11
N ILE A 231 -9.39 -35.16 7.43
CA ILE A 231 -8.98 -35.60 6.09
C ILE A 231 -8.63 -37.11 6.09
N ARG A 232 -7.95 -37.62 7.14
CA ARG A 232 -7.52 -39.00 7.23
C ARG A 232 -8.67 -39.96 7.61
N ILE A 233 -9.46 -39.58 8.60
CA ILE A 233 -10.56 -40.42 9.10
C ILE A 233 -11.68 -40.57 8.05
N PHE A 234 -12.02 -39.46 7.39
CA PHE A 234 -13.11 -39.43 6.41
C PHE A 234 -12.64 -39.65 4.96
N GLY A 235 -11.34 -39.87 4.71
CA GLY A 235 -10.81 -40.09 3.36
C GLY A 235 -10.99 -38.90 2.41
N LEU A 236 -10.96 -37.65 2.93
CA LEU A 236 -11.33 -36.45 2.17
C LEU A 236 -10.26 -35.98 1.17
N ARG A 237 -9.16 -36.70 1.00
CA ARG A 237 -8.04 -36.33 0.12
C ARG A 237 -8.51 -36.08 -1.29
N GLU A 238 -9.18 -37.06 -1.92
CA GLU A 238 -9.63 -36.97 -3.31
C GLU A 238 -10.62 -35.84 -3.52
N TRP A 239 -11.51 -35.60 -2.55
CA TRP A 239 -12.44 -34.48 -2.60
C TRP A 239 -11.75 -33.11 -2.51
N VAL A 240 -10.72 -32.96 -1.67
CA VAL A 240 -9.94 -31.73 -1.57
C VAL A 240 -9.15 -31.49 -2.85
N GLU A 241 -8.54 -32.54 -3.44
CA GLU A 241 -7.84 -32.47 -4.73
C GLU A 241 -8.81 -32.08 -5.88
N GLU A 242 -9.98 -32.69 -5.97
CA GLU A 242 -11.02 -32.36 -6.96
C GLU A 242 -11.50 -30.91 -6.82
N LEU A 243 -11.71 -30.44 -5.58
CA LEU A 243 -12.11 -29.05 -5.30
C LEU A 243 -11.03 -28.05 -5.71
N TRP A 244 -9.75 -28.40 -5.50
CA TRP A 244 -8.60 -27.61 -5.99
C TRP A 244 -8.57 -27.56 -7.50
N GLU A 245 -8.58 -28.69 -8.16
CA GLU A 245 -8.50 -28.78 -9.63
C GLU A 245 -9.67 -28.09 -10.34
N SER A 246 -10.89 -28.31 -9.85
CA SER A 246 -12.08 -27.65 -10.40
C SER A 246 -12.01 -26.13 -10.28
N THR A 247 -11.60 -25.64 -9.11
CA THR A 247 -11.44 -24.19 -8.88
C THR A 247 -10.29 -23.63 -9.72
N MET A 248 -9.18 -24.36 -9.86
CA MET A 248 -8.03 -23.96 -10.66
C MET A 248 -8.38 -23.90 -12.16
N ARG A 249 -9.15 -24.85 -12.67
CA ARG A 249 -9.66 -24.81 -14.06
C ARG A 249 -10.51 -23.56 -14.33
N LEU A 250 -11.39 -23.20 -13.43
CA LEU A 250 -12.20 -21.98 -13.55
C LEU A 250 -11.32 -20.71 -13.51
N TYR A 251 -10.35 -20.69 -12.60
CA TYR A 251 -9.41 -19.58 -12.49
C TYR A 251 -8.51 -19.45 -13.74
N HIS A 252 -8.03 -20.55 -14.28
CA HIS A 252 -7.31 -20.56 -15.57
C HIS A 252 -8.15 -19.99 -16.71
N GLY A 253 -9.44 -20.38 -16.80
CA GLY A 253 -10.37 -19.81 -17.80
C GLY A 253 -10.54 -18.29 -17.63
N PHE A 254 -10.58 -17.81 -16.39
CA PHE A 254 -10.59 -16.37 -16.08
C PHE A 254 -9.29 -15.69 -16.53
N LEU A 255 -8.12 -16.28 -16.21
CA LEU A 255 -6.82 -15.75 -16.59
C LEU A 255 -6.67 -15.64 -18.11
N LEU A 256 -7.09 -16.66 -18.87
CA LEU A 256 -7.08 -16.62 -20.33
C LEU A 256 -7.92 -15.47 -20.88
N ARG A 257 -9.13 -15.24 -20.36
CA ARG A 257 -9.98 -14.09 -20.77
C ARG A 257 -9.29 -12.77 -20.48
N ARG A 258 -8.64 -12.64 -19.31
CA ARG A 258 -7.90 -11.45 -18.92
C ARG A 258 -6.71 -11.20 -19.85
N GLU A 259 -5.88 -12.21 -20.08
CA GLU A 259 -4.70 -12.08 -20.94
C GLU A 259 -5.08 -11.79 -22.41
N THR A 260 -6.18 -12.36 -22.88
CA THR A 260 -6.71 -12.05 -24.22
C THR A 260 -7.15 -10.58 -24.34
N ALA A 261 -7.78 -10.03 -23.29
CA ALA A 261 -8.14 -8.61 -23.26
C ALA A 261 -6.88 -7.72 -23.31
N TYR A 262 -5.83 -8.07 -22.54
CA TYR A 262 -4.57 -7.33 -22.54
C TYR A 262 -3.80 -7.46 -23.85
N LEU A 263 -3.87 -8.60 -24.51
CA LEU A 263 -3.27 -8.79 -25.83
C LEU A 263 -3.82 -7.80 -26.86
N TRP A 264 -5.13 -7.56 -26.85
CA TRP A 264 -5.73 -6.54 -27.72
C TRP A 264 -5.26 -5.12 -27.44
N ALA A 265 -4.99 -4.79 -26.15
CA ALA A 265 -4.36 -3.52 -25.79
C ALA A 265 -2.99 -3.37 -26.45
N ASN A 266 -2.17 -4.41 -26.37
CA ASN A 266 -0.83 -4.43 -26.96
C ASN A 266 -0.87 -4.35 -28.50
N VAL A 267 -1.83 -5.00 -29.15
CA VAL A 267 -2.02 -4.91 -30.62
C VAL A 267 -2.38 -3.48 -31.04
N ILE A 268 -3.28 -2.82 -30.33
CA ILE A 268 -3.63 -1.43 -30.60
C ILE A 268 -2.42 -0.49 -30.40
N ASP A 269 -1.66 -0.70 -29.34
CA ASP A 269 -0.45 0.10 -29.09
C ASP A 269 0.61 -0.09 -30.19
N LEU A 270 0.81 -1.33 -30.64
CA LEU A 270 1.70 -1.64 -31.76
C LEU A 270 1.25 -0.98 -33.07
N ALA A 271 -0.05 -0.97 -33.36
CA ALA A 271 -0.60 -0.31 -34.55
C ALA A 271 -0.38 1.22 -34.48
N LEU A 272 -0.63 1.83 -33.33
CA LEU A 272 -0.38 3.26 -33.13
C LEU A 272 1.11 3.61 -33.18
N LEU A 273 1.98 2.73 -32.68
CA LEU A 273 3.43 2.85 -32.79
C LEU A 273 3.89 2.82 -34.24
N LEU A 274 3.33 1.92 -35.07
CA LEU A 274 3.61 1.84 -36.50
C LEU A 274 3.20 3.13 -37.24
N VAL A 275 2.00 3.65 -36.96
CA VAL A 275 1.51 4.90 -37.56
C VAL A 275 2.41 6.07 -37.17
N ARG A 276 2.75 6.19 -35.88
CA ARG A 276 3.61 7.27 -35.36
C ARG A 276 5.00 7.21 -35.97
N ASN A 277 5.65 6.06 -35.91
CA ASN A 277 7.02 5.89 -36.43
C ASN A 277 7.04 6.03 -37.96
N GLY A 278 6.05 5.51 -38.63
CA GLY A 278 5.91 5.65 -40.10
C GLY A 278 5.76 7.11 -40.52
N ALA A 279 4.92 7.88 -39.83
CA ALA A 279 4.76 9.30 -40.09
C ALA A 279 6.05 10.11 -39.77
N ALA A 280 6.73 9.79 -38.65
CA ALA A 280 8.01 10.39 -38.31
C ALA A 280 9.08 10.08 -39.35
N TYR A 281 9.19 8.83 -39.79
CA TYR A 281 10.11 8.41 -40.86
C TYR A 281 9.82 9.14 -42.17
N ALA A 282 8.57 9.11 -42.64
CA ALA A 282 8.19 9.76 -43.89
C ALA A 282 8.54 11.25 -43.87
N TYR A 283 8.25 11.95 -42.77
CA TYR A 283 8.57 13.34 -42.59
C TYR A 283 10.09 13.61 -42.58
N LEU A 284 10.85 12.83 -41.84
CA LEU A 284 12.30 12.98 -41.74
C LEU A 284 13.01 12.63 -43.05
N ILE A 285 12.54 11.62 -43.82
CA ILE A 285 13.06 11.27 -45.14
C ILE A 285 12.79 12.43 -46.11
N TRP A 286 11.57 12.98 -46.12
CA TRP A 286 11.25 14.14 -46.93
C TRP A 286 12.17 15.31 -46.61
N LEU A 287 12.39 15.59 -45.33
CA LEU A 287 13.29 16.69 -44.89
C LEU A 287 14.75 16.45 -45.32
N THR A 288 15.20 15.20 -45.31
CA THR A 288 16.55 14.82 -45.73
C THR A 288 16.72 14.99 -47.25
N LEU A 289 15.73 14.61 -48.04
CA LEU A 289 15.79 14.69 -49.51
C LEU A 289 15.59 16.09 -50.05
N GLU A 290 14.66 16.90 -49.47
CA GLU A 290 14.30 18.22 -49.93
C GLU A 290 15.16 19.34 -49.33
N GLN A 291 15.54 19.19 -48.06
CA GLN A 291 16.25 20.24 -47.31
C GLN A 291 17.69 19.86 -46.94
N GLY A 292 18.18 18.68 -47.35
CA GLY A 292 19.57 18.28 -47.13
C GLY A 292 19.92 18.03 -45.67
N LEU A 293 18.97 17.53 -44.84
CA LEU A 293 19.22 17.22 -43.43
C LEU A 293 20.37 16.20 -43.32
N PRO A 294 21.43 16.46 -42.51
CA PRO A 294 22.50 15.48 -42.28
C PRO A 294 21.99 14.18 -41.67
N VAL A 295 22.60 13.05 -42.03
CA VAL A 295 22.19 11.73 -41.51
C VAL A 295 22.31 11.64 -39.98
N SER A 296 23.31 12.33 -39.41
CA SER A 296 23.50 12.46 -37.97
C SER A 296 22.31 13.12 -37.29
N GLN A 297 21.76 14.18 -37.90
CA GLN A 297 20.56 14.87 -37.39
C GLN A 297 19.29 14.03 -37.61
N PHE A 298 19.18 13.37 -38.77
CA PHE A 298 18.09 12.41 -39.02
C PHE A 298 17.99 11.35 -37.92
N LEU A 299 19.14 10.73 -37.58
CA LEU A 299 19.17 9.69 -36.52
C LEU A 299 18.81 10.25 -35.14
N LEU A 300 19.28 11.45 -34.82
CA LEU A 300 18.92 12.14 -33.57
C LEU A 300 17.40 12.36 -33.45
N TYR A 301 16.83 12.97 -34.45
CA TYR A 301 15.41 13.33 -34.45
C TYR A 301 14.50 12.11 -34.52
N PHE A 302 14.90 11.08 -35.24
CA PHE A 302 14.18 9.81 -35.27
C PHE A 302 14.20 9.12 -33.90
N GLY A 303 15.38 9.01 -33.28
CA GLY A 303 15.50 8.46 -31.93
C GLY A 303 14.74 9.29 -30.90
N ALA A 304 14.74 10.62 -31.01
CA ALA A 304 13.97 11.48 -30.16
C ALA A 304 12.45 11.31 -30.36
N ALA A 305 11.96 11.23 -31.60
CA ALA A 305 10.53 11.03 -31.88
C ALA A 305 10.00 9.69 -31.35
N THR A 306 10.78 8.60 -31.53
CA THR A 306 10.43 7.26 -31.01
C THR A 306 10.49 7.20 -29.49
N GLY A 307 11.52 7.78 -28.85
CA GLY A 307 11.70 7.80 -27.40
C GLY A 307 10.71 8.73 -26.66
N PHE A 308 10.29 9.82 -27.30
CA PHE A 308 9.38 10.80 -26.70
C PHE A 308 8.06 10.16 -26.21
N ALA A 309 7.51 9.27 -27.00
CA ALA A 309 6.28 8.57 -26.66
C ALA A 309 6.39 7.70 -25.40
N GLN A 310 7.56 7.11 -25.17
CA GLN A 310 7.81 6.31 -23.95
C GLN A 310 7.74 7.18 -22.69
N TRP A 311 8.26 8.43 -22.76
CA TRP A 311 8.17 9.37 -21.65
C TRP A 311 6.74 9.79 -21.37
N VAL A 312 5.93 10.08 -22.39
CA VAL A 312 4.51 10.44 -22.23
C VAL A 312 3.72 9.26 -21.64
N SER A 313 3.85 8.09 -22.26
CA SER A 313 3.17 6.87 -21.76
C SER A 313 3.62 6.52 -20.34
N GLY A 314 4.92 6.65 -20.07
CA GLY A 314 5.48 6.44 -18.75
C GLY A 314 4.88 7.36 -17.67
N ILE A 315 4.76 8.66 -17.94
CA ILE A 315 4.10 9.60 -17.00
C ILE A 315 2.69 9.13 -16.67
N LEU A 316 1.90 8.82 -17.71
CA LEU A 316 0.48 8.47 -17.54
C LEU A 316 0.31 7.13 -16.80
N GLU A 317 1.12 6.11 -17.14
CA GLU A 317 1.10 4.80 -16.47
C GLU A 317 1.50 4.91 -15.00
N LYS A 318 2.62 5.61 -14.72
CA LYS A 318 3.11 5.74 -13.34
C LYS A 318 2.18 6.59 -12.49
N PHE A 319 1.50 7.57 -13.08
CA PHE A 319 0.47 8.35 -12.39
C PHE A 319 -0.76 7.49 -12.04
N ALA A 320 -1.20 6.61 -12.95
CA ALA A 320 -2.28 5.67 -12.68
C ALA A 320 -1.90 4.66 -11.57
N LYS A 321 -0.65 4.17 -11.59
CA LYS A 321 -0.11 3.28 -10.56
C LYS A 321 -0.03 3.99 -9.20
N LEU A 322 0.47 5.23 -9.18
CA LEU A 322 0.52 6.06 -7.99
C LEU A 322 -0.87 6.28 -7.39
N HIS A 323 -1.88 6.56 -8.23
CA HIS A 323 -3.26 6.71 -7.76
C HIS A 323 -3.76 5.46 -7.03
N LYS A 324 -3.49 4.26 -7.56
CA LYS A 324 -3.86 2.99 -6.91
C LYS A 324 -3.13 2.83 -5.56
N GLN A 325 -1.83 3.12 -5.51
CA GLN A 325 -1.05 3.07 -4.28
C GLN A 325 -1.58 4.05 -3.22
N CYS A 326 -1.97 5.25 -3.64
CA CYS A 326 -2.59 6.22 -2.74
C CYS A 326 -3.92 5.73 -2.15
N LEU A 327 -4.71 4.94 -2.88
CA LEU A 327 -5.93 4.32 -2.34
C LEU A 327 -5.60 3.34 -1.20
N ASP A 328 -4.57 2.52 -1.37
CA ASP A 328 -4.14 1.58 -0.34
C ASP A 328 -3.58 2.33 0.88
N ILE A 329 -2.74 3.35 0.67
CA ILE A 329 -2.19 4.20 1.75
C ILE A 329 -3.29 5.01 2.44
N SER A 330 -4.37 5.40 1.72
CA SER A 330 -5.54 6.02 2.33
C SER A 330 -6.16 5.13 3.41
N THR A 331 -6.18 3.81 3.19
CA THR A 331 -6.68 2.86 4.21
C THR A 331 -5.73 2.73 5.40
N VAL A 332 -4.40 2.84 5.17
CA VAL A 332 -3.41 2.88 6.26
C VAL A 332 -3.63 4.12 7.13
N ARG A 333 -3.80 5.28 6.51
CA ARG A 333 -4.06 6.53 7.23
C ARG A 333 -5.40 6.48 7.98
N GLU A 334 -6.45 5.95 7.36
CA GLU A 334 -7.76 5.77 8.00
C GLU A 334 -7.66 4.84 9.23
N PHE A 335 -6.85 3.80 9.16
CA PHE A 335 -6.55 2.92 10.28
C PHE A 335 -5.81 3.64 11.40
N LEU A 336 -4.77 4.40 11.10
CA LEU A 336 -3.98 5.14 12.09
C LEU A 336 -4.81 6.24 12.78
N GLU A 337 -5.72 6.87 12.04
CA GLU A 337 -6.64 7.90 12.55
C GLU A 337 -7.96 7.32 13.08
N TYR A 338 -8.05 5.98 13.25
CA TYR A 338 -9.27 5.38 13.79
C TYR A 338 -9.55 5.90 15.20
N PRO A 339 -10.76 6.35 15.52
CA PRO A 339 -11.08 7.00 16.77
C PRO A 339 -10.88 6.07 17.98
N GLU A 340 -10.42 6.64 19.08
CA GLU A 340 -10.31 5.95 20.35
C GLU A 340 -11.53 6.32 21.21
N PRO A 341 -12.40 5.35 21.58
CA PRO A 341 -13.51 5.64 22.48
C PRO A 341 -13.05 5.97 23.90
N PHE A 342 -11.90 5.48 24.32
CA PHE A 342 -11.36 5.74 25.65
C PHE A 342 -10.37 6.88 25.68
N ARG A 343 -10.35 7.61 26.81
CA ARG A 343 -9.35 8.62 27.08
C ARG A 343 -8.11 7.97 27.67
N PHE A 344 -6.98 8.13 27.01
CA PHE A 344 -5.70 7.63 27.49
C PHE A 344 -4.78 8.76 27.96
N GLU A 345 -4.50 9.73 27.11
CA GLU A 345 -3.55 10.82 27.42
C GLU A 345 -4.26 12.08 27.93
N ASP A 346 -5.47 12.33 27.47
CA ASP A 346 -6.32 13.49 27.81
C ASP A 346 -7.34 13.21 28.93
N GLY A 347 -7.32 12.02 29.53
CA GLY A 347 -8.16 11.66 30.65
C GLY A 347 -7.64 12.23 31.99
N LEU A 348 -8.56 12.37 32.96
CA LEU A 348 -8.18 12.76 34.32
C LEU A 348 -7.20 11.74 34.89
N PRO A 349 -6.06 12.17 35.47
CA PRO A 349 -5.09 11.26 36.06
C PRO A 349 -5.70 10.56 37.30
N LEU A 350 -5.37 9.28 37.42
CA LEU A 350 -5.80 8.46 38.55
C LEU A 350 -4.59 7.81 39.20
N GLU A 351 -4.21 8.30 40.37
CA GLU A 351 -3.11 7.72 41.14
C GLU A 351 -3.59 6.53 41.96
N LYS A 352 -2.91 5.39 41.82
CA LYS A 352 -3.14 4.21 42.66
C LYS A 352 -2.60 4.53 44.09
N ARG A 353 -3.49 4.57 45.09
CA ARG A 353 -3.13 4.75 46.51
C ARG A 353 -3.35 3.41 47.21
N LEU A 354 -2.31 2.90 47.85
CA LEU A 354 -2.37 1.60 48.53
C LEU A 354 -3.28 1.64 49.76
N ASP A 355 -3.39 2.81 50.41
CA ASP A 355 -4.17 2.99 51.64
C ASP A 355 -5.61 3.48 51.39
N THR A 356 -6.01 3.61 50.12
CA THR A 356 -7.35 4.08 49.80
C THR A 356 -8.26 2.91 49.51
N PRO A 357 -9.36 2.75 50.25
CA PRO A 357 -10.35 1.75 49.92
C PRO A 357 -11.07 2.13 48.61
N TYR A 358 -11.19 1.15 47.70
CA TYR A 358 -11.89 1.33 46.41
C TYR A 358 -13.24 0.61 46.44
N GLU A 359 -14.30 1.36 46.18
CA GLU A 359 -15.65 0.83 45.93
C GLU A 359 -15.90 0.89 44.42
N LEU A 360 -16.37 -0.23 43.88
CA LEU A 360 -16.86 -0.28 42.49
C LEU A 360 -18.38 -0.43 42.52
N ARG A 361 -19.08 0.42 41.74
CA ARG A 361 -20.52 0.37 41.65
C ARG A 361 -20.97 0.46 40.24
N LEU A 362 -21.88 -0.42 39.85
CA LEU A 362 -22.65 -0.38 38.62
C LEU A 362 -24.04 0.14 38.90
N GLU A 363 -24.49 1.14 38.15
CA GLU A 363 -25.83 1.72 38.26
C GLU A 363 -26.58 1.60 36.96
N GLY A 364 -27.61 0.74 36.93
CA GLY A 364 -28.49 0.51 35.80
C GLY A 364 -27.74 0.06 34.54
N VAL A 365 -26.66 -0.71 34.69
CA VAL A 365 -25.75 -1.06 33.60
C VAL A 365 -26.39 -2.06 32.65
N SER A 366 -26.50 -1.66 31.38
CA SER A 366 -26.77 -2.56 30.25
C SER A 366 -25.58 -2.58 29.31
N TYR A 367 -25.31 -3.74 28.73
CA TYR A 367 -24.28 -3.86 27.70
C TYR A 367 -24.69 -4.80 26.58
N ARG A 368 -24.49 -4.30 25.34
CA ARG A 368 -24.73 -5.05 24.08
C ARG A 368 -23.47 -5.05 23.23
N TYR A 369 -23.03 -6.22 22.79
CA TYR A 369 -21.93 -6.33 21.83
C TYR A 369 -22.31 -5.75 20.47
N PRO A 370 -21.37 -5.18 19.71
CA PRO A 370 -21.61 -4.72 18.34
C PRO A 370 -22.23 -5.81 17.47
N GLY A 371 -23.38 -5.52 16.85
CA GLY A 371 -24.10 -6.46 15.99
C GLY A 371 -24.97 -7.51 16.70
N ALA A 372 -25.00 -7.53 18.05
CA ALA A 372 -25.93 -8.36 18.78
C ALA A 372 -27.35 -7.77 18.84
N GLU A 373 -28.38 -8.62 18.77
CA GLU A 373 -29.77 -8.18 18.86
C GLU A 373 -30.22 -7.95 20.31
N LYS A 374 -29.61 -8.64 21.26
CA LYS A 374 -30.00 -8.64 22.68
C LYS A 374 -28.87 -8.16 23.58
N ASP A 375 -29.21 -7.57 24.69
CA ASP A 375 -28.26 -7.20 25.75
C ASP A 375 -27.67 -8.45 26.37
N THR A 376 -26.35 -8.44 26.58
CA THR A 376 -25.64 -9.47 27.34
C THR A 376 -25.77 -9.23 28.85
N ILE A 377 -25.85 -7.96 29.22
CA ILE A 377 -26.18 -7.52 30.60
C ILE A 377 -27.31 -6.51 30.45
N HIS A 378 -28.34 -6.63 31.30
CA HIS A 378 -29.52 -5.79 31.27
C HIS A 378 -29.80 -5.20 32.65
N LYS A 379 -29.78 -3.87 32.75
CA LYS A 379 -30.13 -3.04 33.93
C LYS A 379 -29.59 -3.61 35.25
N LEU A 380 -28.29 -3.93 35.29
CA LEU A 380 -27.64 -4.48 36.46
C LEU A 380 -27.22 -3.38 37.42
N ASP A 381 -27.63 -3.53 38.67
CA ASP A 381 -27.11 -2.78 39.80
C ASP A 381 -26.24 -3.70 40.68
N LEU A 382 -25.01 -3.32 40.93
CA LEU A 382 -24.07 -4.09 41.72
C LEU A 382 -23.10 -3.16 42.45
N THR A 383 -22.86 -3.41 43.71
CA THR A 383 -21.81 -2.71 44.48
C THR A 383 -20.81 -3.73 45.01
N VAL A 384 -19.54 -3.53 44.72
CA VAL A 384 -18.42 -4.28 45.29
C VAL A 384 -17.71 -3.36 46.27
N ARG A 385 -17.83 -3.69 47.56
CA ARG A 385 -17.26 -2.89 48.64
C ARG A 385 -15.78 -3.18 48.87
N PRO A 386 -15.03 -2.26 49.47
CA PRO A 386 -13.63 -2.51 49.84
C PRO A 386 -13.49 -3.77 50.71
N GLY A 387 -12.55 -4.67 50.31
CA GLY A 387 -12.29 -5.92 51.05
C GLY A 387 -13.33 -7.01 50.83
N GLU A 388 -14.36 -6.79 50.04
CA GLU A 388 -15.41 -7.79 49.77
C GLU A 388 -14.90 -8.87 48.77
N ASN A 389 -15.24 -10.12 49.09
CA ASN A 389 -15.06 -11.25 48.18
C ASN A 389 -16.39 -11.60 47.50
N LEU A 390 -16.46 -11.38 46.21
CA LEU A 390 -17.66 -11.62 45.39
C LEU A 390 -17.48 -12.83 44.52
N ALA A 391 -18.39 -13.84 44.63
CA ALA A 391 -18.46 -14.97 43.73
C ALA A 391 -19.56 -14.74 42.67
N ILE A 392 -19.20 -14.84 41.38
CA ILE A 392 -20.14 -14.71 40.26
C ILE A 392 -20.37 -16.08 39.65
N VAL A 393 -21.59 -16.57 39.78
CA VAL A 393 -22.01 -17.92 39.31
C VAL A 393 -23.08 -17.79 38.23
N GLY A 394 -23.10 -18.67 37.27
CA GLY A 394 -24.09 -18.69 36.18
C GLY A 394 -23.70 -19.61 35.04
N LEU A 395 -24.64 -19.88 34.16
CA LEU A 395 -24.45 -20.70 32.97
C LEU A 395 -23.44 -20.11 31.99
N ASN A 396 -22.93 -20.93 31.07
CA ASN A 396 -22.09 -20.43 29.99
C ASN A 396 -22.89 -19.44 29.12
N GLY A 397 -22.29 -18.29 28.78
CA GLY A 397 -22.98 -17.24 28.05
C GLY A 397 -23.81 -16.26 28.90
N ALA A 398 -23.94 -16.48 30.22
CA ALA A 398 -24.71 -15.60 31.12
C ALA A 398 -24.11 -14.20 31.35
N GLY A 399 -23.00 -13.82 30.67
CA GLY A 399 -22.42 -12.49 30.76
C GLY A 399 -21.35 -12.32 31.85
N LYS A 400 -20.90 -13.38 32.55
CA LYS A 400 -19.90 -13.29 33.63
C LYS A 400 -18.62 -12.58 33.22
N THR A 401 -18.03 -13.00 32.09
CA THR A 401 -16.81 -12.39 31.55
C THR A 401 -17.05 -10.94 31.09
N THR A 402 -18.24 -10.65 30.58
CA THR A 402 -18.64 -9.29 30.16
C THR A 402 -18.76 -8.38 31.37
N LEU A 403 -19.31 -8.87 32.48
CA LEU A 403 -19.39 -8.13 33.73
C LEU A 403 -17.98 -7.78 34.25
N VAL A 404 -17.06 -8.75 34.28
CA VAL A 404 -15.68 -8.51 34.68
C VAL A 404 -15.00 -7.48 33.76
N LYS A 405 -15.22 -7.55 32.45
CA LYS A 405 -14.67 -6.56 31.49
C LYS A 405 -15.22 -5.15 31.70
N LEU A 406 -16.48 -5.01 32.10
CA LEU A 406 -17.08 -3.73 32.46
C LEU A 406 -16.47 -3.18 33.77
N LEU A 407 -16.35 -4.01 34.80
CA LEU A 407 -15.73 -3.64 36.08
C LEU A 407 -14.27 -3.20 35.87
N CYS A 408 -13.49 -3.95 35.10
CA CYS A 408 -12.10 -3.61 34.78
C CYS A 408 -11.96 -2.46 33.77
N GLY A 409 -13.05 -1.93 33.24
CA GLY A 409 -13.03 -0.82 32.29
C GLY A 409 -12.53 -1.16 30.88
N PHE A 410 -12.51 -2.45 30.47
CA PHE A 410 -12.26 -2.83 29.08
C PHE A 410 -13.43 -2.50 28.17
N LEU A 411 -14.63 -2.40 28.73
CA LEU A 411 -15.86 -2.04 28.04
C LEU A 411 -16.55 -0.91 28.81
N ASP A 412 -17.17 0.01 28.08
CA ASP A 412 -18.11 0.96 28.64
C ASP A 412 -19.53 0.44 28.48
N PRO A 413 -20.42 0.63 29.45
CA PRO A 413 -21.79 0.21 29.33
C PRO A 413 -22.52 0.96 28.21
N THR A 414 -23.44 0.24 27.53
CA THR A 414 -24.32 0.85 26.51
C THR A 414 -25.32 1.83 27.19
N GLU A 415 -25.80 1.45 28.37
CA GLU A 415 -26.65 2.28 29.23
C GLU A 415 -26.17 2.14 30.68
N GLY A 416 -26.41 3.17 31.49
CA GLY A 416 -25.96 3.22 32.85
C GLY A 416 -24.51 3.69 33.00
N ARG A 417 -23.90 3.45 34.15
CA ARG A 417 -22.55 3.91 34.46
C ARG A 417 -21.81 2.97 35.44
N VAL A 418 -20.50 2.94 35.29
CA VAL A 418 -19.59 2.28 36.25
C VAL A 418 -18.92 3.38 37.07
N LEU A 419 -18.97 3.23 38.36
CA LEU A 419 -18.45 4.24 39.31
C LEU A 419 -17.30 3.63 40.09
N LEU A 420 -16.25 4.44 40.27
CA LEU A 420 -15.15 4.23 41.25
C LEU A 420 -15.29 5.25 42.35
N ASN A 421 -15.52 4.80 43.59
CA ASN A 421 -15.75 5.68 44.74
C ASN A 421 -16.80 6.79 44.47
N GLY A 422 -17.90 6.40 43.77
CA GLY A 422 -18.99 7.29 43.40
C GLY A 422 -18.76 8.18 42.19
N GLN A 423 -17.59 8.10 41.52
CA GLN A 423 -17.26 8.87 40.32
C GLN A 423 -17.26 8.00 39.08
N ASP A 424 -17.86 8.49 37.99
CA ASP A 424 -17.87 7.79 36.70
C ASP A 424 -16.45 7.56 36.16
N ILE A 425 -16.17 6.35 35.67
CA ILE A 425 -14.84 5.97 35.18
C ILE A 425 -14.49 6.56 33.82
N ARG A 426 -15.45 7.01 33.02
CA ARG A 426 -15.25 7.48 31.63
C ARG A 426 -14.37 8.73 31.50
N PRO A 427 -14.38 9.71 32.41
CA PRO A 427 -13.48 10.87 32.39
C PRO A 427 -12.02 10.56 32.70
N TYR A 428 -11.74 9.44 33.38
CA TYR A 428 -10.39 9.11 33.80
C TYR A 428 -9.51 8.60 32.69
N ASN A 429 -8.17 8.78 32.84
CA ASN A 429 -7.19 8.10 32.03
C ASN A 429 -7.36 6.57 32.22
N ARG A 430 -7.74 5.90 31.13
CA ARG A 430 -8.09 4.49 31.20
C ARG A 430 -6.89 3.60 31.54
N ARG A 431 -5.66 4.00 31.15
CA ARG A 431 -4.43 3.26 31.52
C ARG A 431 -4.17 3.32 33.02
N ASP A 432 -4.45 4.47 33.66
CA ASP A 432 -4.32 4.61 35.13
C ASP A 432 -5.39 3.78 35.82
N TYR A 433 -6.61 3.74 35.30
CA TYR A 433 -7.68 2.91 35.82
C TYR A 433 -7.31 1.42 35.77
N TYR A 434 -6.68 0.94 34.68
CA TYR A 434 -6.22 -0.44 34.57
C TYR A 434 -5.19 -0.84 35.63
N LYS A 435 -4.37 0.08 36.10
CA LYS A 435 -3.37 -0.17 37.17
C LYS A 435 -3.97 -0.54 38.52
N LEU A 436 -5.27 -0.28 38.73
CA LEU A 436 -5.98 -0.68 39.92
C LEU A 436 -6.27 -2.17 40.01
N PHE A 437 -6.22 -2.89 38.86
CA PHE A 437 -6.63 -4.28 38.77
C PHE A 437 -5.44 -5.21 38.58
N ALA A 438 -5.59 -6.41 39.15
CA ALA A 438 -4.84 -7.59 38.78
C ALA A 438 -5.86 -8.65 38.32
N ALA A 439 -5.82 -9.04 37.06
CA ALA A 439 -6.82 -9.95 36.49
C ALA A 439 -6.15 -11.18 35.87
N VAL A 440 -6.73 -12.36 36.13
CA VAL A 440 -6.38 -13.60 35.45
C VAL A 440 -7.58 -14.01 34.62
N PHE A 441 -7.39 -13.96 33.28
CA PHE A 441 -8.42 -14.37 32.34
C PHE A 441 -8.31 -15.85 32.00
N GLN A 442 -9.40 -16.45 31.54
CA GLN A 442 -9.43 -17.84 31.09
C GLN A 442 -8.52 -18.05 29.89
N ASP A 443 -8.53 -17.08 28.94
CA ASP A 443 -7.65 -17.04 27.77
C ASP A 443 -6.42 -16.17 28.10
N PHE A 444 -5.38 -16.78 28.67
CA PHE A 444 -4.12 -16.10 28.94
C PHE A 444 -3.09 -16.35 27.82
N SER A 445 -2.30 -15.35 27.53
CA SER A 445 -1.20 -15.45 26.58
C SER A 445 0.11 -15.74 27.29
N VAL A 446 0.83 -16.76 26.83
CA VAL A 446 2.21 -17.04 27.28
C VAL A 446 3.17 -16.43 26.25
N LEU A 447 4.00 -15.53 26.70
CA LEU A 447 5.03 -14.90 25.88
C LEU A 447 6.28 -15.79 25.81
N SER A 448 7.03 -15.70 24.70
CA SER A 448 8.34 -16.33 24.58
C SER A 448 9.39 -15.60 25.44
N ALA A 449 9.26 -15.76 26.73
CA ALA A 449 10.05 -15.11 27.77
C ALA A 449 10.22 -16.09 28.97
N THR A 450 10.99 -15.73 29.99
CA THR A 450 11.16 -16.54 31.19
C THR A 450 9.85 -16.67 31.97
N VAL A 451 9.74 -17.67 32.83
CA VAL A 451 8.58 -17.82 33.72
C VAL A 451 8.43 -16.58 34.61
N ALA A 452 9.51 -16.06 35.15
CA ALA A 452 9.49 -14.84 35.99
C ALA A 452 8.94 -13.64 35.22
N GLU A 453 9.36 -13.41 33.97
CA GLU A 453 8.85 -12.33 33.14
C GLU A 453 7.37 -12.52 32.74
N ASN A 454 6.95 -13.78 32.49
CA ASN A 454 5.53 -14.07 32.24
C ASN A 454 4.64 -13.83 33.46
N VAL A 455 5.14 -14.13 34.67
CA VAL A 455 4.42 -13.88 35.91
C VAL A 455 4.44 -12.39 36.28
N ALA A 456 5.60 -11.75 36.20
CA ALA A 456 5.77 -10.33 36.52
C ALA A 456 5.18 -9.40 35.44
N GLN A 457 4.99 -9.90 34.21
CA GLN A 457 4.60 -9.13 33.01
C GLN A 457 5.49 -7.91 32.74
N CYS A 458 6.73 -8.00 33.16
CA CYS A 458 7.77 -6.99 32.90
C CYS A 458 9.15 -7.69 32.77
N ARG A 459 10.13 -7.00 32.23
CA ARG A 459 11.52 -7.45 32.26
C ARG A 459 12.01 -7.49 33.69
N THR A 460 12.53 -8.66 34.13
CA THR A 460 13.13 -8.87 35.45
C THR A 460 14.64 -8.70 35.38
#